data_12e7dcea2af67574bda0854917288b92
#
_entry.id   12e7dcea2af67574bda0854917288b92
#
_cell.length_a   1.000
_cell.length_b   1.000
_cell.length_c   1.000
_cell.angle_alpha   90.00
_cell.angle_beta   90.00
_cell.angle_gamma   90.00
#
_symmetry.space_group_name_H-M   'P 1'
#
loop_
_entity.id
_entity.type
_entity.pdbx_description
1 polymer ?
#
loop_
_entity_poly.entity_id
_entity_poly.type
_entity_poly.pdbx_seq_one_letter_code
_entity_poly.pdbx_strand_id
1 'polypeptide(L)'
;NYICLLGWSPKGEYAEQEIFSLADLVKIWTPDGISKSPAIFDPLKLRAINAEYIRRLSPEEFLAKAEPWIDSAVHTPINKKLLCANLQPRCEVLGEIPEQLDFFDAMPEYDVSLYANKKQKTTPESAKEALEALLPVLSDEVLDFNDRDTVFDACKAKAEELGKKNGWLLYPLGIALSGKQRTPGGGTDLACMMGRETALERVKAAIEKLNG
;
A
#
# COMPACT_ATOMS: atom_id res chain seq x y z
N ASN A 1 22.71 -0.15 13.65
CA ASN A 1 22.84 -1.47 13.05
C ASN A 1 23.60 -1.43 11.72
N TYR A 2 23.12 -0.64 10.74
CA TYR A 2 23.80 -0.51 9.45
C TYR A 2 25.26 -0.05 9.56
N ILE A 3 25.52 1.01 10.35
CA ILE A 3 26.89 1.52 10.57
C ILE A 3 27.80 0.46 11.18
N CYS A 4 27.30 -0.32 12.14
CA CYS A 4 28.07 -1.41 12.73
C CYS A 4 28.47 -2.44 11.66
N LEU A 5 27.52 -2.90 10.85
CA LEU A 5 27.78 -3.89 9.80
C LEU A 5 28.57 -3.35 8.60
N LEU A 6 28.73 -2.04 8.47
CA LEU A 6 29.51 -1.44 7.39
C LEU A 6 31.00 -1.78 7.50
N GLY A 7 31.53 -1.91 8.72
CA GLY A 7 32.96 -2.18 8.95
C GLY A 7 33.23 -3.31 9.93
N TRP A 8 32.22 -4.06 10.33
CA TRP A 8 32.31 -5.16 11.27
C TRP A 8 31.39 -6.31 10.85
N SER A 9 31.82 -7.54 11.06
CA SER A 9 31.04 -8.73 10.77
C SER A 9 30.88 -9.56 12.04
N PRO A 10 29.65 -9.95 12.40
CA PRO A 10 29.43 -10.88 13.50
C PRO A 10 30.02 -12.24 13.19
N LYS A 11 30.33 -13.00 14.21
CA LYS A 11 30.95 -14.32 14.10
C LYS A 11 30.11 -15.40 14.79
N GLY A 12 30.46 -16.66 14.54
CA GLY A 12 29.80 -17.81 15.15
C GLY A 12 28.33 -17.91 14.76
N GLU A 13 27.45 -18.09 15.74
CA GLU A 13 26.03 -18.27 15.54
C GLU A 13 25.31 -17.03 14.94
N TYR A 14 25.96 -15.86 15.04
CA TYR A 14 25.40 -14.59 14.51
C TYR A 14 25.90 -14.22 13.11
N ALA A 15 26.74 -15.06 12.48
CA ALA A 15 27.42 -14.72 11.22
C ALA A 15 26.47 -14.36 10.07
N GLU A 16 25.30 -14.99 10.02
CA GLU A 16 24.28 -14.76 8.98
C GLU A 16 23.20 -13.76 9.41
N GLN A 17 23.26 -13.26 10.64
CA GLN A 17 22.26 -12.32 11.14
C GLN A 17 22.64 -10.89 10.75
N GLU A 18 21.67 -10.14 10.23
CA GLU A 18 21.88 -8.75 9.82
C GLU A 18 21.10 -7.73 10.68
N ILE A 19 20.05 -8.16 11.38
CA ILE A 19 19.23 -7.27 12.18
C ILE A 19 19.47 -7.49 13.67
N PHE A 20 20.01 -6.46 14.31
CA PHE A 20 20.39 -6.48 15.73
C PHE A 20 19.86 -5.24 16.43
N SER A 21 19.37 -5.38 17.64
CA SER A 21 19.18 -4.24 18.52
C SER A 21 20.55 -3.67 18.96
N LEU A 22 20.58 -2.42 19.40
CA LEU A 22 21.81 -1.86 19.98
C LEU A 22 22.31 -2.67 21.18
N ALA A 23 21.38 -3.17 21.99
CA ALA A 23 21.71 -4.01 23.15
C ALA A 23 22.35 -5.34 22.75
N ASP A 24 21.89 -5.95 21.64
CA ASP A 24 22.51 -7.17 21.12
C ASP A 24 23.89 -6.89 20.55
N LEU A 25 24.04 -5.82 19.76
CA LEU A 25 25.34 -5.40 19.23
C LEU A 25 26.39 -5.19 20.34
N VAL A 26 26.00 -4.53 21.44
CA VAL A 26 26.90 -4.31 22.58
C VAL A 26 27.38 -5.63 23.20
N LYS A 27 26.52 -6.66 23.22
CA LYS A 27 26.88 -7.97 23.79
C LYS A 27 27.80 -8.82 22.91
N ILE A 28 27.57 -8.75 21.57
CA ILE A 28 28.24 -9.65 20.62
C ILE A 28 29.45 -9.00 19.95
N TRP A 29 29.62 -7.69 20.07
CA TRP A 29 30.67 -6.96 19.39
C TRP A 29 32.04 -7.34 19.92
N THR A 30 32.95 -7.67 19.02
CA THR A 30 34.36 -7.95 19.33
C THR A 30 35.27 -7.27 18.31
N PRO A 31 36.51 -6.87 18.70
CA PRO A 31 37.46 -6.26 17.76
C PRO A 31 37.84 -7.18 16.60
N ASP A 32 37.79 -8.48 16.80
CA ASP A 32 38.19 -9.49 15.79
C ASP A 32 37.22 -9.52 14.58
N GLY A 33 36.02 -8.95 14.71
CA GLY A 33 35.04 -8.79 13.64
C GLY A 33 35.30 -7.59 12.72
N ILE A 34 36.25 -6.70 13.07
CA ILE A 34 36.52 -5.49 12.29
C ILE A 34 37.14 -5.86 10.94
N SER A 35 36.52 -5.37 9.86
CA SER A 35 37.02 -5.54 8.50
C SER A 35 38.27 -4.69 8.28
N LYS A 36 39.29 -5.28 7.62
CA LYS A 36 40.46 -4.55 7.15
C LYS A 36 40.28 -3.93 5.76
N SER A 37 39.20 -4.29 5.08
CA SER A 37 38.88 -3.75 3.75
C SER A 37 38.15 -2.42 3.87
N PRO A 38 38.30 -1.50 2.89
CA PRO A 38 37.49 -0.29 2.83
C PRO A 38 35.99 -0.62 2.80
N ALA A 39 35.22 0.08 3.61
CA ALA A 39 33.79 -0.03 3.60
C ALA A 39 33.17 0.85 2.51
N ILE A 40 32.21 0.29 1.77
CA ILE A 40 31.45 1.03 0.74
C ILE A 40 30.05 1.29 1.29
N PHE A 41 29.66 2.56 1.30
CA PHE A 41 28.30 2.94 1.70
C PHE A 41 27.29 2.47 0.65
N ASP A 42 26.36 1.60 1.09
CA ASP A 42 25.29 1.04 0.26
C ASP A 42 23.91 1.55 0.73
N PRO A 43 23.33 2.53 0.02
CA PRO A 43 21.99 3.06 0.36
C PRO A 43 20.90 2.01 0.28
N LEU A 44 20.99 1.04 -0.64
CA LEU A 44 19.96 0.00 -0.81
C LEU A 44 19.97 -0.93 0.41
N LYS A 45 21.14 -1.31 0.90
CA LYS A 45 21.27 -2.11 2.13
C LYS A 45 20.75 -1.35 3.35
N LEU A 46 21.02 -0.05 3.44
CA LEU A 46 20.48 0.79 4.53
C LEU A 46 18.95 0.80 4.50
N ARG A 47 18.34 1.01 3.32
CA ARG A 47 16.89 0.98 3.14
C ARG A 47 16.30 -0.39 3.49
N ALA A 48 16.92 -1.47 3.05
CA ALA A 48 16.47 -2.83 3.36
C ALA A 48 16.47 -3.12 4.87
N ILE A 49 17.52 -2.72 5.58
CA ILE A 49 17.60 -2.82 7.04
C ILE A 49 16.51 -1.96 7.70
N ASN A 50 16.33 -0.72 7.24
CA ASN A 50 15.29 0.16 7.78
C ASN A 50 13.88 -0.41 7.56
N ALA A 51 13.60 -0.96 6.38
CA ALA A 51 12.33 -1.63 6.06
C ALA A 51 12.07 -2.80 7.02
N GLU A 52 13.12 -3.56 7.39
CA GLU A 52 12.98 -4.66 8.34
C GLU A 52 12.63 -4.17 9.75
N TYR A 53 13.22 -3.06 10.21
CA TYR A 53 12.82 -2.44 11.47
C TYR A 53 11.37 -1.95 11.43
N ILE A 54 10.94 -1.36 10.31
CA ILE A 54 9.55 -0.90 10.14
C ILE A 54 8.58 -2.08 10.18
N ARG A 55 8.89 -3.19 9.51
CA ARG A 55 8.04 -4.41 9.53
C ARG A 55 7.91 -5.06 10.90
N ARG A 56 8.91 -4.88 11.78
CA ARG A 56 8.90 -5.41 13.16
C ARG A 56 8.11 -4.58 14.16
N LEU A 57 7.69 -3.37 13.80
CA LEU A 57 6.82 -2.56 14.65
C LEU A 57 5.46 -3.24 14.81
N SER A 58 4.84 -3.08 15.96
CA SER A 58 3.42 -3.39 16.09
C SER A 58 2.57 -2.47 15.21
N PRO A 59 1.35 -2.84 14.86
CA PRO A 59 0.45 -1.96 14.10
C PRO A 59 0.26 -0.58 14.76
N GLU A 60 0.19 -0.53 16.08
CA GLU A 60 0.02 0.69 16.88
C GLU A 60 1.29 1.55 16.84
N GLU A 61 2.47 0.93 16.96
CA GLU A 61 3.75 1.62 16.87
C GLU A 61 3.98 2.18 15.46
N PHE A 62 3.64 1.40 14.43
CA PHE A 62 3.74 1.88 13.06
C PHE A 62 2.79 3.05 12.80
N LEU A 63 1.52 2.94 13.21
CA LEU A 63 0.55 4.03 13.08
C LEU A 63 1.06 5.31 13.75
N ALA A 64 1.52 5.23 15.00
CA ALA A 64 2.03 6.40 15.73
C ALA A 64 3.23 7.07 15.03
N LYS A 65 4.09 6.28 14.35
CA LYS A 65 5.24 6.81 13.60
C LYS A 65 4.87 7.33 12.20
N ALA A 66 3.88 6.73 11.56
CA ALA A 66 3.42 7.08 10.22
C ALA A 66 2.44 8.27 10.22
N GLU A 67 1.67 8.44 11.29
CA GLU A 67 0.60 9.43 11.38
C GLU A 67 1.04 10.86 11.05
N PRO A 68 2.17 11.40 11.55
CA PRO A 68 2.62 12.74 11.15
C PRO A 68 2.86 12.89 9.63
N TRP A 69 3.31 11.82 8.99
CA TRP A 69 3.54 11.80 7.53
C TRP A 69 2.24 11.69 6.75
N ILE A 70 1.29 10.89 7.26
CA ILE A 70 -0.06 10.77 6.68
C ILE A 70 -0.78 12.11 6.78
N ASP A 71 -0.77 12.74 7.96
CA ASP A 71 -1.47 14.01 8.21
C ASP A 71 -0.86 15.20 7.46
N SER A 72 0.40 15.10 7.04
CA SER A 72 1.02 16.10 6.18
C SER A 72 0.52 16.06 4.73
N ALA A 73 -0.10 14.96 4.30
CA ALA A 73 -0.52 14.71 2.92
C ALA A 73 -2.03 14.53 2.75
N VAL A 74 -2.73 14.10 3.79
CA VAL A 74 -4.16 13.77 3.74
C VAL A 74 -4.91 14.53 4.83
N HIS A 75 -5.85 15.37 4.41
CA HIS A 75 -6.65 16.22 5.29
C HIS A 75 -8.11 15.76 5.38
N THR A 76 -8.56 14.93 4.44
CA THR A 76 -9.86 14.29 4.48
C THR A 76 -9.90 13.12 5.46
N PRO A 77 -11.04 12.84 6.10
CA PRO A 77 -11.16 11.66 6.98
C PRO A 77 -10.93 10.37 6.22
N ILE A 78 -9.99 9.54 6.69
CA ILE A 78 -9.69 8.21 6.13
C ILE A 78 -9.50 7.18 7.23
N ASN A 79 -9.65 5.90 6.89
CA ASN A 79 -9.31 4.80 7.78
C ASN A 79 -7.78 4.60 7.85
N LYS A 80 -7.11 5.37 8.73
CA LYS A 80 -5.65 5.30 8.92
C LYS A 80 -5.15 3.92 9.33
N LYS A 81 -5.95 3.15 10.09
CA LYS A 81 -5.54 1.79 10.50
C LYS A 81 -5.42 0.86 9.29
N LEU A 82 -6.42 0.87 8.42
CA LEU A 82 -6.39 0.07 7.20
C LEU A 82 -5.29 0.55 6.25
N LEU A 83 -5.09 1.87 6.12
CA LEU A 83 -4.00 2.44 5.34
C LEU A 83 -2.64 1.95 5.87
N CYS A 84 -2.38 2.03 7.16
CA CYS A 84 -1.13 1.58 7.78
C CYS A 84 -0.91 0.09 7.60
N ALA A 85 -1.94 -0.75 7.71
CA ALA A 85 -1.84 -2.19 7.48
C ALA A 85 -1.37 -2.51 6.04
N ASN A 86 -1.75 -1.68 5.06
CA ASN A 86 -1.32 -1.82 3.67
C ASN A 86 0.05 -1.19 3.38
N LEU A 87 0.42 -0.11 4.08
CA LEU A 87 1.70 0.58 3.91
C LEU A 87 2.86 -0.17 4.57
N GLN A 88 2.70 -0.61 5.82
CA GLN A 88 3.78 -1.16 6.65
C GLN A 88 4.60 -2.26 5.96
N PRO A 89 4.01 -3.28 5.31
CA PRO A 89 4.77 -4.36 4.68
C PRO A 89 5.72 -3.90 3.55
N ARG A 90 5.43 -2.73 2.96
CA ARG A 90 6.13 -2.18 1.78
C ARG A 90 6.89 -0.89 2.09
N CYS A 91 6.77 -0.37 3.31
CA CYS A 91 7.39 0.88 3.72
C CYS A 91 8.89 0.66 3.99
N GLU A 92 9.73 1.34 3.24
CA GLU A 92 11.17 1.35 3.46
C GLU A 92 11.62 2.62 4.21
N VAL A 93 10.95 3.74 3.96
CA VAL A 93 11.25 5.03 4.57
C VAL A 93 9.94 5.77 4.86
N LEU A 94 9.72 6.16 6.12
CA LEU A 94 8.49 6.84 6.53
C LEU A 94 8.26 8.17 5.78
N GLY A 95 9.34 8.91 5.47
CA GLY A 95 9.26 10.17 4.74
C GLY A 95 8.79 10.05 3.28
N GLU A 96 8.67 8.85 2.73
CA GLU A 96 8.15 8.59 1.38
C GLU A 96 6.64 8.27 1.39
N ILE A 97 6.02 8.22 2.57
CA ILE A 97 4.57 7.96 2.70
C ILE A 97 3.74 9.07 2.01
N PRO A 98 4.02 10.37 2.18
CA PRO A 98 3.23 11.44 1.58
C PRO A 98 3.08 11.32 0.05
N GLU A 99 4.14 10.93 -0.66
CA GLU A 99 4.14 10.80 -2.11
C GLU A 99 3.18 9.71 -2.65
N GLN A 100 2.80 8.78 -1.78
CA GLN A 100 1.89 7.68 -2.11
C GLN A 100 0.42 8.03 -1.85
N LEU A 101 0.14 9.18 -1.21
CA LEU A 101 -1.18 9.53 -0.67
C LEU A 101 -1.83 10.76 -1.34
N ASP A 102 -1.20 11.37 -2.32
CA ASP A 102 -1.61 12.61 -2.99
C ASP A 102 -3.02 12.57 -3.61
N PHE A 103 -3.53 11.37 -3.91
CA PHE A 103 -4.85 11.17 -4.49
C PHE A 103 -5.99 11.14 -3.47
N PHE A 104 -5.72 11.09 -2.15
CA PHE A 104 -6.81 10.99 -1.16
C PHE A 104 -7.63 12.28 -1.08
N ASP A 105 -6.98 13.44 -0.99
CA ASP A 105 -7.67 14.72 -0.88
C ASP A 105 -8.25 15.22 -2.21
N ALA A 106 -7.53 14.95 -3.31
CA ALA A 106 -7.96 15.35 -4.64
C ALA A 106 -7.60 14.29 -5.68
N MET A 107 -8.56 13.99 -6.56
CA MET A 107 -8.32 13.06 -7.66
C MET A 107 -7.32 13.66 -8.65
N PRO A 108 -6.17 13.00 -8.93
CA PRO A 108 -5.24 13.49 -9.93
C PRO A 108 -5.84 13.40 -11.34
N GLU A 109 -5.33 14.24 -12.25
CA GLU A 109 -5.60 14.05 -13.67
C GLU A 109 -4.98 12.74 -14.16
N TYR A 110 -5.76 11.93 -14.87
CA TYR A 110 -5.30 10.66 -15.41
C TYR A 110 -5.94 10.38 -16.78
N ASP A 111 -5.23 9.62 -17.59
CA ASP A 111 -5.70 9.17 -18.90
C ASP A 111 -6.48 7.86 -18.77
N VAL A 112 -7.57 7.73 -19.55
CA VAL A 112 -8.42 6.52 -19.56
C VAL A 112 -7.65 5.25 -20.01
N SER A 113 -6.51 5.40 -20.70
CA SER A 113 -5.64 4.27 -21.05
C SER A 113 -5.10 3.52 -19.81
N LEU A 114 -5.11 4.14 -18.62
CA LEU A 114 -4.72 3.45 -17.37
C LEU A 114 -5.63 2.25 -17.05
N TYR A 115 -6.86 2.23 -17.55
CA TYR A 115 -7.76 1.09 -17.38
C TYR A 115 -7.36 -0.13 -18.21
N ALA A 116 -6.49 0.05 -19.23
CA ALA A 116 -5.99 -1.06 -20.04
C ALA A 116 -4.97 -1.90 -19.29
N ASN A 117 -5.27 -3.17 -19.04
CA ASN A 117 -4.38 -4.10 -18.36
C ASN A 117 -4.49 -5.51 -18.94
N LYS A 118 -3.41 -5.97 -19.59
CA LYS A 118 -3.36 -7.29 -20.22
C LYS A 118 -3.54 -8.44 -19.23
N LYS A 119 -2.98 -8.32 -17.99
CA LYS A 119 -3.07 -9.35 -16.96
C LYS A 119 -4.49 -9.49 -16.41
N GLN A 120 -5.19 -8.37 -16.25
CA GLN A 120 -6.56 -8.34 -15.77
C GLN A 120 -7.59 -8.44 -16.91
N LYS A 121 -7.12 -8.40 -18.17
CA LYS A 121 -7.95 -8.43 -19.38
C LYS A 121 -8.97 -7.29 -19.41
N THR A 122 -8.54 -6.09 -19.03
CA THR A 122 -9.36 -4.88 -19.03
C THR A 122 -8.94 -3.93 -20.14
N THR A 123 -9.93 -3.20 -20.65
CA THR A 123 -9.84 -2.06 -21.56
C THR A 123 -10.67 -0.93 -21.00
N PRO A 124 -10.59 0.31 -21.51
CA PRO A 124 -11.50 1.39 -21.07
C PRO A 124 -12.98 1.00 -21.15
N GLU A 125 -13.41 0.33 -22.24
CA GLU A 125 -14.80 -0.10 -22.44
C GLU A 125 -15.21 -1.14 -21.39
N SER A 126 -14.39 -2.19 -21.17
CA SER A 126 -14.69 -3.20 -20.17
C SER A 126 -14.54 -2.69 -18.74
N ALA A 127 -13.74 -1.65 -18.51
CA ALA A 127 -13.63 -0.99 -17.21
C ALA A 127 -14.91 -0.23 -16.87
N LYS A 128 -15.54 0.43 -17.87
CA LYS A 128 -16.86 1.03 -17.69
C LYS A 128 -17.90 -0.01 -17.27
N GLU A 129 -18.00 -1.13 -18.02
CA GLU A 129 -18.91 -2.24 -17.67
C GLU A 129 -18.66 -2.75 -16.24
N ALA A 130 -17.38 -2.88 -15.84
CA ALA A 130 -17.00 -3.33 -14.51
C ALA A 130 -17.44 -2.35 -13.42
N LEU A 131 -17.24 -1.04 -13.61
CA LEU A 131 -17.63 -0.01 -12.66
C LEU A 131 -19.14 0.14 -12.55
N GLU A 132 -19.87 0.07 -13.68
CA GLU A 132 -21.34 0.05 -13.71
C GLU A 132 -21.91 -1.17 -12.96
N ALA A 133 -21.25 -2.34 -13.08
CA ALA A 133 -21.67 -3.54 -12.34
C ALA A 133 -21.35 -3.46 -10.84
N LEU A 134 -20.30 -2.74 -10.45
CA LEU A 134 -19.92 -2.55 -9.05
C LEU A 134 -20.74 -1.45 -8.35
N LEU A 135 -21.22 -0.47 -9.06
CA LEU A 135 -21.93 0.67 -8.47
C LEU A 135 -23.11 0.25 -7.58
N PRO A 136 -24.02 -0.65 -7.99
CA PRO A 136 -25.09 -1.11 -7.11
C PRO A 136 -24.58 -1.90 -5.90
N VAL A 137 -23.50 -2.67 -6.05
CA VAL A 137 -22.87 -3.42 -4.93
C VAL A 137 -22.34 -2.46 -3.87
N LEU A 138 -21.56 -1.45 -4.29
CA LEU A 138 -20.99 -0.46 -3.38
C LEU A 138 -22.05 0.50 -2.79
N SER A 139 -23.20 0.64 -3.45
CA SER A 139 -24.32 1.46 -2.98
C SER A 139 -25.21 0.76 -1.95
N ASP A 140 -25.04 -0.55 -1.75
CA ASP A 140 -25.84 -1.30 -0.79
C ASP A 140 -25.56 -0.80 0.64
N GLU A 141 -26.59 -0.27 1.30
CA GLU A 141 -26.49 0.30 2.65
C GLU A 141 -26.12 -0.73 3.72
N VAL A 142 -26.37 -2.01 3.48
CA VAL A 142 -26.03 -3.11 4.39
C VAL A 142 -24.53 -3.42 4.36
N LEU A 143 -23.83 -3.06 3.27
CA LEU A 143 -22.40 -3.34 3.11
C LEU A 143 -21.58 -2.50 4.09
N ASP A 144 -20.82 -3.13 4.99
CA ASP A 144 -19.98 -2.43 5.98
C ASP A 144 -18.60 -2.05 5.40
N PHE A 145 -18.38 -0.78 5.17
CA PHE A 145 -17.09 -0.24 4.68
C PHE A 145 -16.00 -0.19 5.76
N ASN A 146 -16.32 -0.47 7.02
CA ASN A 146 -15.30 -0.65 8.06
C ASN A 146 -14.72 -2.06 8.04
N ASP A 147 -15.42 -3.00 7.43
CA ASP A 147 -14.96 -4.38 7.21
C ASP A 147 -14.55 -4.58 5.74
N ARG A 148 -13.24 -4.55 5.51
CA ARG A 148 -12.65 -4.72 4.17
C ARG A 148 -13.01 -6.05 3.54
N ASP A 149 -13.10 -7.12 4.33
CA ASP A 149 -13.37 -8.46 3.81
C ASP A 149 -14.82 -8.58 3.35
N THR A 150 -15.76 -7.96 4.05
CA THR A 150 -17.16 -7.86 3.62
C THR A 150 -17.28 -7.16 2.25
N VAL A 151 -16.60 -6.03 2.05
CA VAL A 151 -16.59 -5.32 0.77
C VAL A 151 -15.92 -6.15 -0.33
N PHE A 152 -14.81 -6.82 0.00
CA PHE A 152 -14.12 -7.68 -0.96
C PHE A 152 -14.99 -8.87 -1.39
N ASP A 153 -15.65 -9.55 -0.45
CA ASP A 153 -16.48 -10.71 -0.74
C ASP A 153 -17.72 -10.33 -1.56
N ALA A 154 -18.34 -9.18 -1.31
CA ALA A 154 -19.42 -8.66 -2.14
C ALA A 154 -18.96 -8.39 -3.59
N CYS A 155 -17.82 -7.75 -3.77
CA CYS A 155 -17.24 -7.53 -5.10
C CYS A 155 -16.86 -8.84 -5.80
N LYS A 156 -16.34 -9.81 -5.04
CA LYS A 156 -15.98 -11.14 -5.53
C LYS A 156 -17.23 -11.90 -5.99
N ALA A 157 -18.29 -11.91 -5.19
CA ALA A 157 -19.56 -12.53 -5.56
C ALA A 157 -20.10 -11.93 -6.87
N LYS A 158 -19.99 -10.62 -7.05
CA LYS A 158 -20.38 -9.96 -8.31
C LYS A 158 -19.50 -10.39 -9.49
N ALA A 159 -18.20 -10.57 -9.29
CA ALA A 159 -17.32 -11.10 -10.34
C ALA A 159 -17.72 -12.53 -10.76
N GLU A 160 -18.04 -13.38 -9.79
CA GLU A 160 -18.49 -14.76 -10.01
C GLU A 160 -19.83 -14.80 -10.76
N GLU A 161 -20.80 -13.95 -10.38
CA GLU A 161 -22.08 -13.77 -11.08
C GLU A 161 -21.88 -13.43 -12.56
N LEU A 162 -20.91 -12.57 -12.86
CA LEU A 162 -20.58 -12.15 -14.23
C LEU A 162 -19.68 -13.16 -14.98
N GLY A 163 -19.25 -14.25 -14.34
CA GLY A 163 -18.29 -15.20 -14.92
C GLY A 163 -16.92 -14.59 -15.16
N LYS A 164 -16.52 -13.56 -14.41
CA LYS A 164 -15.27 -12.83 -14.53
C LYS A 164 -14.33 -13.15 -13.37
N LYS A 165 -13.02 -12.87 -13.56
CA LYS A 165 -12.05 -12.90 -12.46
C LYS A 165 -12.16 -11.63 -11.62
N ASN A 166 -11.86 -11.71 -10.32
CA ASN A 166 -11.88 -10.56 -9.40
C ASN A 166 -11.12 -9.34 -9.93
N GLY A 167 -9.93 -9.56 -10.53
CA GLY A 167 -9.13 -8.48 -11.07
C GLY A 167 -9.78 -7.72 -12.23
N TRP A 168 -10.75 -8.31 -12.92
CA TRP A 168 -11.51 -7.63 -13.97
C TRP A 168 -12.42 -6.53 -13.40
N LEU A 169 -12.90 -6.69 -12.16
CA LEU A 169 -13.68 -5.66 -11.42
C LEU A 169 -12.76 -4.76 -10.58
N LEU A 170 -11.84 -5.37 -9.82
CA LEU A 170 -11.09 -4.66 -8.78
C LEU A 170 -9.97 -3.77 -9.33
N TYR A 171 -9.42 -4.08 -10.51
CA TYR A 171 -8.42 -3.22 -11.13
C TYR A 171 -9.03 -1.89 -11.60
N PRO A 172 -10.13 -1.89 -12.37
CA PRO A 172 -10.82 -0.65 -12.69
C PRO A 172 -11.26 0.15 -11.46
N LEU A 173 -11.75 -0.53 -10.42
CA LEU A 173 -12.09 0.13 -9.15
C LEU A 173 -10.88 0.87 -8.56
N GLY A 174 -9.71 0.24 -8.52
CA GLY A 174 -8.49 0.87 -8.03
C GLY A 174 -8.11 2.14 -8.82
N ILE A 175 -8.20 2.09 -10.15
CA ILE A 175 -7.95 3.26 -11.02
C ILE A 175 -9.02 4.35 -10.79
N ALA A 176 -10.30 3.98 -10.72
CA ALA A 176 -11.40 4.91 -10.49
C ALA A 176 -11.25 5.66 -9.16
N LEU A 177 -10.71 5.00 -8.12
CA LEU A 177 -10.55 5.60 -6.80
C LEU A 177 -9.27 6.43 -6.64
N SER A 178 -8.24 6.19 -7.44
CA SER A 178 -6.92 6.80 -7.24
C SER A 178 -6.35 7.54 -8.45
N GLY A 179 -6.79 7.25 -9.66
CA GLY A 179 -6.14 7.70 -10.90
C GLY A 179 -4.74 7.11 -11.11
N LYS A 180 -4.38 6.05 -10.37
CA LYS A 180 -3.01 5.48 -10.35
C LYS A 180 -3.02 3.96 -10.49
N GLN A 181 -1.95 3.43 -11.11
CA GLN A 181 -1.74 1.98 -11.22
C GLN A 181 -1.11 1.37 -9.95
N ARG A 182 -0.40 2.19 -9.17
CA ARG A 182 0.25 1.77 -7.92
C ARG A 182 -0.31 2.59 -6.77
N THR A 183 -0.86 1.89 -5.79
CA THR A 183 -1.53 2.45 -4.62
C THR A 183 -1.18 1.65 -3.36
N PRO A 184 -1.37 2.21 -2.17
CA PRO A 184 -1.14 1.50 -0.90
C PRO A 184 -1.95 0.20 -0.76
N GLY A 185 -3.12 0.12 -1.40
CA GLY A 185 -3.99 -1.07 -1.36
C GLY A 185 -4.66 -1.35 -2.70
N GLY A 186 -5.45 -2.42 -2.78
CA GLY A 186 -6.30 -2.70 -3.93
C GLY A 186 -7.57 -1.85 -3.95
N GLY A 187 -8.42 -2.02 -4.98
CA GLY A 187 -9.64 -1.22 -5.13
C GLY A 187 -10.57 -1.27 -3.92
N THR A 188 -10.76 -2.44 -3.32
CA THR A 188 -11.59 -2.59 -2.11
C THR A 188 -10.93 -2.00 -0.86
N ASP A 189 -9.60 -2.10 -0.75
CA ASP A 189 -8.87 -1.45 0.34
C ASP A 189 -9.03 0.06 0.26
N LEU A 190 -8.88 0.64 -0.94
CA LEU A 190 -9.06 2.08 -1.16
C LEU A 190 -10.49 2.54 -0.86
N ALA A 191 -11.49 1.77 -1.30
CA ALA A 191 -12.89 2.08 -1.01
C ALA A 191 -13.15 2.14 0.50
N CYS A 192 -12.63 1.18 1.26
CA CYS A 192 -12.76 1.14 2.71
C CYS A 192 -11.91 2.22 3.42
N MET A 193 -10.77 2.62 2.85
CA MET A 193 -9.94 3.71 3.38
C MET A 193 -10.66 5.06 3.25
N MET A 194 -11.32 5.32 2.11
CA MET A 194 -12.01 6.58 1.81
C MET A 194 -13.42 6.66 2.39
N GLY A 195 -14.03 5.52 2.65
CA GLY A 195 -15.43 5.41 3.01
C GLY A 195 -16.38 5.41 1.82
N ARG A 196 -17.62 5.00 2.05
CA ARG A 196 -18.66 4.77 1.05
C ARG A 196 -18.91 5.97 0.15
N GLU A 197 -19.15 7.14 0.75
CA GLU A 197 -19.56 8.35 0.04
C GLU A 197 -18.53 8.76 -1.01
N THR A 198 -17.28 8.96 -0.58
CA THR A 198 -16.16 9.30 -1.47
C THR A 198 -15.92 8.23 -2.54
N ALA A 199 -16.00 6.95 -2.16
CA ALA A 199 -15.83 5.86 -3.12
C ALA A 199 -16.91 5.88 -4.22
N LEU A 200 -18.18 6.07 -3.85
CA LEU A 200 -19.28 6.16 -4.81
C LEU A 200 -19.18 7.39 -5.73
N GLU A 201 -18.80 8.55 -5.19
CA GLU A 201 -18.58 9.76 -5.98
C GLU A 201 -17.51 9.54 -7.04
N ARG A 202 -16.36 8.96 -6.66
CA ARG A 202 -15.24 8.69 -7.57
C ARG A 202 -15.59 7.64 -8.63
N VAL A 203 -16.32 6.59 -8.25
CA VAL A 203 -16.77 5.57 -9.21
C VAL A 203 -17.73 6.18 -10.25
N LYS A 204 -18.69 7.03 -9.82
CA LYS A 204 -19.59 7.73 -10.73
C LYS A 204 -18.83 8.66 -11.68
N ALA A 205 -17.92 9.48 -11.15
CA ALA A 205 -17.08 10.37 -11.97
C ALA A 205 -16.21 9.59 -12.97
N ALA A 206 -15.69 8.43 -12.57
CA ALA A 206 -14.93 7.56 -13.48
C ALA A 206 -15.78 6.97 -14.60
N ILE A 207 -17.03 6.57 -14.31
CA ILE A 207 -17.98 6.11 -15.34
C ILE A 207 -18.29 7.24 -16.33
N GLU A 208 -18.53 8.46 -15.84
CA GLU A 208 -18.74 9.64 -16.69
C GLU A 208 -17.53 9.91 -17.58
N LYS A 209 -16.32 9.87 -17.02
CA LYS A 209 -15.08 10.04 -17.79
C LYS A 209 -14.88 8.97 -18.87
N LEU A 210 -15.35 7.76 -18.64
CA LEU A 210 -15.29 6.65 -19.62
C LEU A 210 -16.41 6.71 -20.68
N ASN A 211 -17.38 7.61 -20.53
CA ASN A 211 -18.41 7.87 -21.55
C ASN A 211 -17.94 8.83 -22.65
N GLY A 212 -16.80 9.53 -22.48
CA GLY A 212 -16.22 10.50 -23.42
C GLY A 212 -16.58 11.88 -23.03
#